data_d0ff2cd1aa42f62774ba8fd476def1de
#
_entry.id   d0ff2cd1aa42f62774ba8fd476def1de
#
_cell.length_a   1.000
_cell.length_b   1.000
_cell.length_c   1.000
_cell.angle_alpha   90.00
_cell.angle_beta   90.00
_cell.angle_gamma   90.00
#
_symmetry.space_group_name_H-M   'P 1'
#
loop_
_entity.id
_entity.type
_entity.pdbx_description
1 polymer ?
#
loop_
_entity_poly.entity_id
_entity_poly.type
_entity_poly.pdbx_seq_one_letter_code
_entity_poly.pdbx_strand_id
1 'polypeptide(L)'
;RYEEHTIQDDHECINALNNILGFKPDVFISHNINTEKNLIKKYLPYSRKAHQDISMEWGPWIDTTLVYRTLYTQISNFDLKSLTKTFVQKEVDILAKQFCKVNKKKHHNALYDAICTHLLFARIQNRVSMNNFIQ
;
A
#
# COMPACT_ATOMS: atom_id res chain seq x y z
N ARG A 1 2.59 -4.46 -11.85
CA ARG A 1 1.57 -5.48 -12.15
C ARG A 1 0.64 -5.64 -10.97
N TYR A 2 -0.68 -5.64 -11.22
CA TYR A 2 -1.69 -5.87 -10.18
C TYR A 2 -2.13 -7.33 -10.22
N GLU A 3 -2.00 -8.01 -9.08
CA GLU A 3 -2.42 -9.40 -8.91
C GLU A 3 -3.10 -9.58 -7.57
N GLU A 4 -4.14 -10.40 -7.55
CA GLU A 4 -4.81 -10.83 -6.33
C GLU A 4 -4.50 -12.31 -6.09
N HIS A 5 -3.92 -12.59 -4.92
CA HIS A 5 -3.66 -13.94 -4.47
C HIS A 5 -4.48 -14.24 -3.23
N THR A 6 -5.17 -15.38 -3.24
CA THR A 6 -5.83 -15.90 -2.04
C THR A 6 -4.80 -16.69 -1.25
N ILE A 7 -4.47 -16.19 -0.06
CA ILE A 7 -3.56 -16.88 0.87
C ILE A 7 -4.40 -17.77 1.78
N GLN A 8 -4.09 -19.07 1.80
CA GLN A 8 -4.85 -20.06 2.54
C GLN A 8 -4.17 -20.50 3.83
N ASP A 9 -2.85 -20.37 3.92
CA ASP A 9 -2.09 -20.74 5.09
C ASP A 9 -0.84 -19.87 5.31
N ASP A 10 -0.20 -20.04 6.45
CA ASP A 10 0.98 -19.28 6.83
C ASP A 10 2.17 -19.52 5.88
N HIS A 11 2.29 -20.71 5.33
CA HIS A 11 3.38 -21.06 4.41
C HIS A 11 3.26 -20.30 3.10
N GLU A 12 2.07 -20.22 2.52
CA GLU A 12 1.80 -19.40 1.33
C GLU A 12 2.06 -17.90 1.60
N CYS A 13 1.69 -17.44 2.81
CA CYS A 13 1.93 -16.09 3.24
C CYS A 13 3.44 -15.78 3.30
N ILE A 14 4.22 -16.66 3.91
CA ILE A 14 5.69 -16.54 4.00
C ILE A 14 6.30 -16.48 2.59
N ASN A 15 5.89 -17.38 1.70
CA ASN A 15 6.39 -17.43 0.33
C ASN A 15 6.06 -16.14 -0.44
N ALA A 16 4.84 -15.63 -0.32
CA ALA A 16 4.42 -14.38 -0.95
C ALA A 16 5.27 -13.19 -0.45
N LEU A 17 5.50 -13.11 0.85
CA LEU A 17 6.32 -12.06 1.45
C LEU A 17 7.79 -12.15 1.04
N ASN A 18 8.35 -13.35 1.02
CA ASN A 18 9.73 -13.57 0.54
C ASN A 18 9.88 -13.18 -0.93
N ASN A 19 8.87 -13.45 -1.76
CA ASN A 19 8.86 -13.01 -3.15
C ASN A 19 8.87 -11.48 -3.26
N ILE A 20 8.06 -10.78 -2.45
CA ILE A 20 8.04 -9.31 -2.41
C ILE A 20 9.40 -8.75 -2.00
N LEU A 21 10.01 -9.30 -0.95
CA LEU A 21 11.34 -8.90 -0.48
C LEU A 21 12.42 -9.21 -1.51
N GLY A 22 12.27 -10.30 -2.28
CA GLY A 22 13.18 -10.69 -3.35
C GLY A 22 13.27 -9.66 -4.47
N PHE A 23 12.23 -8.85 -4.70
CA PHE A 23 12.27 -7.72 -5.63
C PHE A 23 13.09 -6.52 -5.13
N LYS A 24 13.52 -6.53 -3.87
CA LYS A 24 14.28 -5.45 -3.21
C LYS A 24 13.63 -4.08 -3.43
N PRO A 25 12.39 -3.88 -2.98
CA PRO A 25 11.71 -2.60 -3.15
C PRO A 25 12.48 -1.49 -2.43
N ASP A 26 12.61 -0.34 -3.07
CA ASP A 26 13.25 0.83 -2.47
C ASP A 26 12.40 1.44 -1.37
N VAL A 27 11.09 1.32 -1.48
CA VAL A 27 10.12 1.90 -0.54
C VAL A 27 8.80 1.14 -0.58
N PHE A 28 8.15 1.03 0.56
CA PHE A 28 6.77 0.56 0.66
C PHE A 28 5.83 1.75 0.75
N ILE A 29 4.72 1.68 0.05
CA ILE A 29 3.72 2.74 0.03
C ILE A 29 2.42 2.19 0.62
N SER A 30 1.87 2.93 1.56
CA SER A 30 0.58 2.59 2.17
C SER A 30 -0.23 3.85 2.44
N HIS A 31 -1.51 3.67 2.64
CA HIS A 31 -2.42 4.70 3.12
C HIS A 31 -2.72 4.42 4.60
N ASN A 32 -2.21 5.26 5.50
CA ASN A 32 -2.20 5.03 6.95
C ASN A 32 -1.30 3.85 7.37
N ILE A 33 0.00 4.04 7.24
CA ILE A 33 1.03 3.00 7.44
C ILE A 33 0.99 2.30 8.81
N ASN A 34 0.41 2.94 9.83
CA ASN A 34 0.34 2.34 11.16
C ASN A 34 -0.47 1.04 11.16
N THR A 35 -1.48 0.95 10.29
CA THR A 35 -2.28 -0.27 10.13
C THR A 35 -1.42 -1.42 9.62
N GLU A 36 -0.71 -1.22 8.51
CA GLU A 36 0.15 -2.25 7.91
C GLU A 36 1.32 -2.61 8.80
N LYS A 37 2.00 -1.63 9.38
CA LYS A 37 3.11 -1.89 10.32
C LYS A 37 2.65 -2.74 11.51
N ASN A 38 1.48 -2.44 12.08
CA ASN A 38 0.95 -3.17 13.21
C ASN A 38 0.52 -4.61 12.82
N LEU A 39 -0.09 -4.78 11.63
CA LEU A 39 -0.47 -6.09 11.12
C LEU A 39 0.76 -6.95 10.85
N ILE A 40 1.77 -6.42 10.17
CA ILE A 40 3.04 -7.12 9.92
C ILE A 40 3.69 -7.51 11.24
N LYS A 41 3.80 -6.58 12.18
CA LYS A 41 4.39 -6.83 13.48
C LYS A 41 3.66 -7.90 14.29
N LYS A 42 2.33 -7.94 14.20
CA LYS A 42 1.49 -8.84 15.01
C LYS A 42 1.37 -10.23 14.40
N TYR A 43 1.13 -10.30 13.10
CA TYR A 43 0.74 -11.54 12.42
C TYR A 43 1.85 -12.18 11.60
N LEU A 44 2.97 -11.49 11.40
CA LEU A 44 4.11 -12.00 10.65
C LEU A 44 5.38 -12.05 11.52
N PRO A 45 5.34 -12.70 12.70
CA PRO A 45 6.48 -12.76 13.60
C PRO A 45 7.68 -13.52 13.00
N TYR A 46 7.43 -14.42 12.06
CA TYR A 46 8.46 -15.15 11.35
C TYR A 46 9.29 -14.27 10.40
N SER A 47 8.79 -13.16 9.97
CA SER A 47 9.60 -12.19 9.22
C SER A 47 10.78 -11.68 10.05
N ARG A 48 10.65 -11.71 11.37
CA ARG A 48 11.72 -11.40 12.30
C ARG A 48 12.71 -12.56 12.48
N LYS A 49 12.23 -13.81 12.47
CA LYS A 49 13.07 -15.00 12.66
C LYS A 49 13.85 -15.37 11.41
N ALA A 50 13.29 -15.17 10.23
CA ALA A 50 13.96 -15.43 8.97
C ALA A 50 15.13 -14.47 8.70
N HIS A 51 15.20 -13.37 9.41
CA HIS A 51 16.17 -12.30 9.19
C HIS A 51 16.97 -11.95 10.46
N GLN A 52 17.27 -12.94 11.29
CA GLN A 52 18.05 -12.74 12.55
C GLN A 52 19.41 -12.08 12.33
N ASP A 53 19.99 -12.26 11.14
CA ASP A 53 21.30 -11.73 10.79
C ASP A 53 21.26 -10.46 9.92
N ILE A 54 20.06 -10.05 9.48
CA ILE A 54 19.87 -8.88 8.66
C ILE A 54 18.71 -8.12 9.29
N SER A 55 18.94 -6.90 9.72
CA SER A 55 17.92 -5.96 10.16
C SER A 55 17.00 -5.55 8.99
N MET A 56 16.35 -6.53 8.36
CA MET A 56 15.33 -6.27 7.35
C MET A 56 14.04 -5.92 8.07
N GLU A 57 13.98 -4.70 8.55
CA GLU A 57 12.72 -4.08 8.86
C GLU A 57 11.97 -3.86 7.53
N TRP A 58 10.67 -4.12 7.56
CA TRP A 58 9.79 -3.70 6.47
C TRP A 58 9.79 -2.18 6.41
N GLY A 59 10.31 -1.66 5.36
CA GLY A 59 10.49 -0.24 5.14
C GLY A 59 11.65 0.02 4.17
N PRO A 60 11.96 1.28 3.92
CA PRO A 60 11.24 2.47 4.40
C PRO A 60 9.84 2.61 3.83
N TRP A 61 9.03 3.45 4.47
CA TRP A 61 7.63 3.66 4.12
C TRP A 61 7.34 5.07 3.65
N ILE A 62 6.38 5.20 2.73
CA ILE A 62 5.71 6.47 2.43
C ILE A 62 4.22 6.31 2.77
N ASP A 63 3.73 7.19 3.63
CA ASP A 63 2.32 7.27 4.00
C ASP A 63 1.61 8.30 3.13
N THR A 64 0.77 7.83 2.20
CA THR A 64 0.01 8.73 1.33
C THR A 64 -0.96 9.62 2.12
N THR A 65 -1.45 9.19 3.28
CA THR A 65 -2.26 10.05 4.17
C THR A 65 -1.47 11.26 4.61
N LEU A 66 -0.23 11.07 5.07
CA LEU A 66 0.64 12.16 5.50
C LEU A 66 0.98 13.11 4.35
N VAL A 67 1.29 12.55 3.17
CA VAL A 67 1.60 13.36 1.97
C VAL A 67 0.43 14.27 1.62
N TYR A 68 -0.78 13.69 1.48
CA TYR A 68 -1.96 14.47 1.12
C TYR A 68 -2.34 15.49 2.19
N ARG A 69 -2.23 15.14 3.47
CA ARG A 69 -2.48 16.07 4.58
C ARG A 69 -1.52 17.26 4.58
N THR A 70 -0.28 17.04 4.20
CA THR A 70 0.73 18.10 4.11
C THR A 70 0.49 19.00 2.89
N LEU A 71 0.09 18.43 1.75
CA LEU A 71 -0.09 19.18 0.50
C LEU A 71 -1.44 19.89 0.39
N TYR A 72 -2.49 19.38 1.01
CA TYR A 72 -3.87 19.84 0.85
C TYR A 72 -4.48 20.24 2.21
N THR A 73 -4.10 21.41 2.69
CA THR A 73 -4.54 21.92 4.01
C THR A 73 -6.03 22.22 4.11
N GLN A 74 -6.71 22.37 2.97
CA GLN A 74 -8.14 22.71 2.91
C GLN A 74 -9.06 21.49 2.89
N ILE A 75 -8.52 20.28 2.78
CA ILE A 75 -9.28 19.04 2.82
C ILE A 75 -9.49 18.62 4.27
N SER A 76 -10.70 18.25 4.62
CA SER A 76 -11.05 17.83 5.99
C SER A 76 -10.98 16.33 6.20
N ASN A 77 -11.13 15.53 5.14
CA ASN A 77 -11.16 14.07 5.22
C ASN A 77 -10.09 13.46 4.32
N PHE A 78 -9.16 12.74 4.93
CA PHE A 78 -8.02 12.09 4.28
C PHE A 78 -8.12 10.57 4.25
N ASP A 79 -9.31 10.00 4.46
CA ASP A 79 -9.49 8.57 4.25
C ASP A 79 -9.32 8.18 2.77
N LEU A 80 -8.98 6.91 2.53
CA LEU A 80 -8.69 6.43 1.19
C LEU A 80 -9.86 6.64 0.22
N LYS A 81 -11.08 6.39 0.69
CA LYS A 81 -12.31 6.55 -0.10
C LYS A 81 -12.52 8.00 -0.53
N SER A 82 -12.39 8.94 0.39
CA SER A 82 -12.58 10.37 0.13
C SER A 82 -11.53 10.92 -0.83
N LEU A 83 -10.26 10.59 -0.62
CA LEU A 83 -9.17 11.01 -1.51
C LEU A 83 -9.31 10.37 -2.90
N THR A 84 -9.65 9.10 -2.99
CA THR A 84 -9.92 8.42 -4.26
C THR A 84 -11.00 9.12 -5.04
N LYS A 85 -12.14 9.37 -4.41
CA LYS A 85 -13.29 10.07 -5.02
C LYS A 85 -12.91 11.46 -5.53
N THR A 86 -12.09 12.19 -4.77
CA THR A 86 -11.70 13.55 -5.11
C THR A 86 -10.69 13.61 -6.26
N PHE A 87 -9.71 12.71 -6.28
CA PHE A 87 -8.53 12.86 -7.14
C PHE A 87 -8.38 11.84 -8.25
N VAL A 88 -8.76 10.58 -8.04
CA VAL A 88 -8.38 9.47 -8.94
C VAL A 88 -9.50 8.48 -9.25
N GLN A 89 -10.76 8.79 -8.95
CA GLN A 89 -11.86 7.85 -9.10
C GLN A 89 -11.99 7.26 -10.53
N LYS A 90 -11.85 8.09 -11.56
CA LYS A 90 -11.96 7.64 -12.96
C LYS A 90 -10.87 6.64 -13.31
N GLU A 91 -9.63 6.92 -12.92
CA GLU A 91 -8.48 6.05 -13.16
C GLU A 91 -8.62 4.74 -12.38
N VAL A 92 -9.10 4.81 -11.14
CA VAL A 92 -9.40 3.62 -10.32
C VAL A 92 -10.46 2.75 -10.99
N ASP A 93 -11.55 3.33 -11.48
CA ASP A 93 -12.63 2.59 -12.14
C ASP A 93 -12.13 1.82 -13.37
N ILE A 94 -11.26 2.44 -14.16
CA ILE A 94 -10.65 1.81 -15.34
C ILE A 94 -9.80 0.61 -14.92
N LEU A 95 -8.89 0.78 -13.96
CA LEU A 95 -7.99 -0.28 -13.51
C LEU A 95 -8.73 -1.38 -12.73
N ALA A 96 -9.72 -1.01 -11.92
CA ALA A 96 -10.54 -1.99 -11.21
C ALA A 96 -11.36 -2.86 -12.16
N LYS A 97 -11.88 -2.29 -13.25
CA LYS A 97 -12.56 -3.05 -14.29
C LYS A 97 -11.65 -4.09 -14.95
N GLN A 98 -10.38 -3.75 -15.09
CA GLN A 98 -9.39 -4.60 -15.74
C GLN A 98 -8.83 -5.69 -14.81
N PHE A 99 -8.59 -5.37 -13.53
CA PHE A 99 -7.82 -6.24 -12.62
C PHE A 99 -8.62 -6.83 -11.47
N CYS A 100 -9.69 -6.16 -11.00
CA CYS A 100 -10.49 -6.66 -9.88
C CYS A 100 -11.63 -7.55 -10.35
N LYS A 101 -11.94 -8.57 -9.55
CA LYS A 101 -13.17 -9.37 -9.74
C LYS A 101 -14.41 -8.47 -9.59
N VAL A 102 -15.50 -8.82 -10.28
CA VAL A 102 -16.72 -7.99 -10.34
C VAL A 102 -17.27 -7.63 -8.95
N ASN A 103 -17.27 -8.58 -8.02
CA ASN A 103 -17.75 -8.39 -6.65
C ASN A 103 -16.74 -7.71 -5.71
N LYS A 104 -15.52 -7.41 -6.19
CA LYS A 104 -14.41 -6.85 -5.38
C LYS A 104 -13.96 -5.45 -5.83
N LYS A 105 -14.74 -4.78 -6.67
CA LYS A 105 -14.47 -3.40 -7.14
C LYS A 105 -14.98 -2.37 -6.14
N LYS A 106 -14.57 -2.47 -4.88
CA LYS A 106 -15.00 -1.57 -3.80
C LYS A 106 -13.96 -1.50 -2.71
N HIS A 107 -14.01 -0.44 -1.92
CA HIS A 107 -13.15 -0.28 -0.75
C HIS A 107 -13.27 -1.45 0.23
N HIS A 108 -12.22 -1.67 0.99
CA HIS A 108 -11.99 -2.82 1.88
C HIS A 108 -11.73 -4.16 1.15
N ASN A 109 -11.49 -4.11 -0.16
CA ASN A 109 -10.89 -5.22 -0.88
C ASN A 109 -9.44 -4.86 -1.19
N ALA A 110 -8.51 -5.73 -0.80
CA ALA A 110 -7.08 -5.44 -0.75
C ALA A 110 -6.52 -4.93 -2.09
N LEU A 111 -6.85 -5.58 -3.20
CA LEU A 111 -6.37 -5.15 -4.52
C LEU A 111 -6.97 -3.80 -4.93
N TYR A 112 -8.25 -3.58 -4.68
CA TYR A 112 -8.89 -2.30 -4.98
C TYR A 112 -8.24 -1.16 -4.20
N ASP A 113 -8.02 -1.34 -2.90
CA ASP A 113 -7.39 -0.34 -2.04
C ASP A 113 -5.90 -0.11 -2.41
N ALA A 114 -5.20 -1.17 -2.83
CA ALA A 114 -3.84 -1.04 -3.35
C ALA A 114 -3.78 -0.22 -4.65
N ILE A 115 -4.73 -0.40 -5.56
CA ILE A 115 -4.86 0.41 -6.78
C ILE A 115 -5.13 1.88 -6.43
N CYS A 116 -6.05 2.14 -5.50
CA CYS A 116 -6.33 3.50 -5.03
C CYS A 116 -5.08 4.17 -4.47
N THR A 117 -4.38 3.49 -3.58
CA THR A 117 -3.15 3.99 -2.95
C THR A 117 -2.05 4.26 -3.98
N HIS A 118 -1.85 3.33 -4.91
CA HIS A 118 -0.87 3.51 -5.99
C HIS A 118 -1.19 4.72 -6.87
N LEU A 119 -2.42 4.90 -7.29
CA LEU A 119 -2.80 6.03 -8.15
C LEU A 119 -2.71 7.37 -7.42
N LEU A 120 -3.06 7.42 -6.14
CA LEU A 120 -2.85 8.61 -5.32
C LEU A 120 -1.36 8.96 -5.22
N PHE A 121 -0.49 7.97 -5.02
CA PHE A 121 0.96 8.17 -5.01
C PHE A 121 1.48 8.60 -6.39
N ALA A 122 1.11 7.89 -7.45
CA ALA A 122 1.55 8.18 -8.83
C ALA A 122 1.21 9.60 -9.28
N ARG A 123 0.05 10.13 -8.82
CA ARG A 123 -0.40 11.48 -9.13
C ARG A 123 0.54 12.56 -8.62
N ILE A 124 1.19 12.34 -7.50
CA ILE A 124 1.99 13.36 -6.81
C ILE A 124 3.50 13.11 -6.88
N GLN A 125 3.96 11.91 -7.18
CA GLN A 125 5.38 11.53 -7.13
C GLN A 125 6.28 12.41 -8.02
N ASN A 126 5.77 12.90 -9.15
CA ASN A 126 6.53 13.75 -10.08
C ASN A 126 6.37 15.25 -9.79
N ARG A 127 5.56 15.63 -8.82
CA ARG A 127 5.26 17.02 -8.48
C ARG A 127 5.92 17.49 -7.19
N VAL A 128 6.26 16.52 -6.33
CA VAL A 128 6.81 16.79 -5.00
C VAL A 128 7.93 15.81 -4.72
N SER A 129 8.99 16.25 -4.07
CA SER A 129 10.05 15.35 -3.62
C SER A 129 9.54 14.41 -2.54
N MET A 130 9.47 13.12 -2.86
CA MET A 130 9.02 12.09 -1.92
C MET A 130 10.03 11.79 -0.82
N ASN A 131 11.29 12.18 -0.98
CA ASN A 131 12.34 11.96 0.04
C ASN A 131 11.98 12.57 1.40
N ASN A 132 11.25 13.67 1.41
CA ASN A 132 10.79 14.32 2.65
C ASN A 132 9.73 13.52 3.42
N PHE A 133 9.14 12.51 2.81
CA PHE A 133 8.06 11.70 3.36
C PHE A 133 8.48 10.26 3.67
N ILE A 134 9.73 9.91 3.42
CA ILE A 134 10.26 8.58 3.74
C ILE A 134 10.42 8.43 5.25
N GLN A 135 9.81 7.37 5.78
CA GLN A 135 9.84 7.06 7.21
C GLN A 135 10.53 5.73 7.48
#